data_2bb63f7113888217ecf2987cb3e5753d
#
_entry.id   2bb63f7113888217ecf2987cb3e5753d
#
_cell.length_a   1.000
_cell.length_b   1.000
_cell.length_c   1.000
_cell.angle_alpha   90.00
_cell.angle_beta   90.00
_cell.angle_gamma   90.00
#
_symmetry.space_group_name_H-M   'P 1'
#
loop_
_entity.id
_entity.type
_entity.pdbx_description
1 polymer ?
#
loop_
_entity_poly.entity_id
_entity_poly.type
_entity_poly.pdbx_seq_one_letter_code
_entity_poly.pdbx_strand_id
1 'polypeptide(L)'
;MEKLNEISQPSGWRVSLSIIIGVLWLIFLIIWLAFYAGDYSFNKNIAFILISILVLIIVLGVPWAIWGLKHIPDEGKEMMKKTGFKSRVIISIVVPLLIMIFLIIWFYSYAEGLNIYQYFAVFLVSILVVGGLLGAMWAPWGMKHGKNFEEACKEEKKD
;
A
#
# COMPACT_ATOMS: atom_id res chain seq x y z
N MET A 1 31.14 -13.98 -2.91
CA MET A 1 30.67 -12.60 -2.63
C MET A 1 30.19 -11.82 -3.87
N GLU A 2 30.47 -12.28 -5.09
CA GLU A 2 30.13 -11.57 -6.33
C GLU A 2 28.67 -11.76 -6.81
N LYS A 3 27.99 -12.81 -6.39
CA LYS A 3 26.60 -13.08 -6.77
C LYS A 3 25.52 -12.27 -6.03
N LEU A 4 25.86 -11.57 -4.97
CA LEU A 4 24.90 -10.73 -4.23
C LEU A 4 24.72 -9.33 -4.84
N ASN A 5 25.57 -8.93 -5.78
CA ASN A 5 25.48 -7.61 -6.43
C ASN A 5 24.59 -7.58 -7.69
N GLU A 6 24.02 -8.70 -8.10
CA GLU A 6 23.06 -8.78 -9.22
C GLU A 6 21.59 -8.70 -8.80
N ILE A 7 21.28 -8.21 -7.62
CA ILE A 7 19.93 -7.72 -7.36
C ILE A 7 19.76 -6.53 -8.31
N SER A 8 19.06 -6.75 -9.42
CA SER A 8 18.84 -5.73 -10.45
C SER A 8 18.26 -4.49 -9.79
N GLN A 9 19.11 -3.47 -9.60
CA GLN A 9 18.67 -2.20 -9.05
C GLN A 9 17.58 -1.64 -9.98
N PRO A 10 16.50 -1.08 -9.43
CA PRO A 10 15.48 -0.47 -10.26
C PRO A 10 16.14 0.57 -11.17
N SER A 11 15.90 0.45 -12.46
CA SER A 11 16.45 1.37 -13.46
C SER A 11 16.19 2.81 -13.03
N GLY A 12 17.22 3.64 -12.94
CA GLY A 12 17.16 5.00 -12.38
C GLY A 12 16.06 5.86 -12.99
N TRP A 13 15.70 5.63 -14.28
CA TRP A 13 14.61 6.36 -14.92
C TRP A 13 13.23 6.08 -14.30
N ARG A 14 12.97 4.88 -13.75
CA ARG A 14 11.70 4.52 -13.09
C ARG A 14 11.55 5.25 -11.77
N VAL A 15 12.64 5.36 -11.01
CA VAL A 15 12.65 6.12 -9.76
C VAL A 15 12.40 7.60 -10.05
N SER A 16 13.11 8.17 -11.04
CA SER A 16 12.91 9.55 -11.48
C SER A 16 11.47 9.82 -11.94
N LEU A 17 10.88 8.90 -12.71
CA LEU A 17 9.50 9.02 -13.17
C LEU A 17 8.51 8.98 -12.00
N SER A 18 8.74 8.13 -10.99
CA SER A 18 7.90 8.09 -9.79
C SER A 18 7.97 9.38 -8.99
N ILE A 19 9.15 9.98 -8.87
CA ILE A 19 9.35 11.27 -8.19
C ILE A 19 8.61 12.37 -8.97
N ILE A 20 8.74 12.42 -10.29
CA ILE A 20 8.06 13.41 -11.13
C ILE A 20 6.53 13.29 -10.98
N ILE A 21 5.98 12.07 -11.05
CA ILE A 21 4.54 11.84 -10.85
C ILE A 21 4.10 12.31 -9.46
N GLY A 22 4.88 12.00 -8.41
CA GLY A 22 4.58 12.44 -7.05
C GLY A 22 4.58 13.97 -6.91
N VAL A 23 5.56 14.65 -7.50
CA VAL A 23 5.64 16.12 -7.50
C VAL A 23 4.47 16.74 -8.27
N LEU A 24 4.14 16.21 -9.46
CA LEU A 24 3.00 16.69 -10.25
C LEU A 24 1.68 16.48 -9.50
N TRP A 25 1.52 15.39 -8.78
CA TRP A 25 0.36 15.14 -7.94
C TRP A 25 0.27 16.15 -6.79
N LEU A 26 1.37 16.48 -6.11
CA LEU A 26 1.38 17.50 -5.07
C LEU A 26 1.01 18.89 -5.64
N ILE A 27 1.55 19.25 -6.80
CA ILE A 27 1.19 20.50 -7.49
C ILE A 27 -0.30 20.52 -7.80
N PHE A 28 -0.85 19.41 -8.31
CA PHE A 28 -2.29 19.27 -8.55
C PHE A 28 -3.11 19.52 -7.27
N LEU A 29 -2.71 18.92 -6.14
CA LEU A 29 -3.40 19.13 -4.87
C LEU A 29 -3.36 20.58 -4.39
N ILE A 30 -2.20 21.23 -4.54
CA ILE A 30 -2.04 22.65 -4.16
C ILE A 30 -2.95 23.54 -5.01
N ILE A 31 -2.99 23.32 -6.33
CA ILE A 31 -3.88 24.06 -7.23
C ILE A 31 -5.35 23.80 -6.87
N TRP A 32 -5.72 22.53 -6.62
CA TRP A 32 -7.08 22.19 -6.20
C TRP A 32 -7.47 22.92 -4.92
N LEU A 33 -6.63 22.87 -3.88
CA LEU A 33 -6.90 23.51 -2.59
C LEU A 33 -6.96 25.03 -2.70
N ALA A 34 -6.12 25.64 -3.55
CA ALA A 34 -6.05 27.09 -3.69
C ALA A 34 -7.23 27.68 -4.46
N PHE A 35 -7.72 27.00 -5.50
CA PHE A 35 -8.67 27.58 -6.44
C PHE A 35 -10.07 26.94 -6.42
N TYR A 36 -10.17 25.65 -6.08
CA TYR A 36 -11.41 24.89 -6.20
C TYR A 36 -12.01 24.45 -4.87
N ALA A 37 -11.21 24.26 -3.83
CA ALA A 37 -11.69 23.72 -2.56
C ALA A 37 -12.72 24.62 -1.87
N GLY A 38 -12.71 25.94 -2.13
CA GLY A 38 -13.67 26.88 -1.57
C GLY A 38 -15.10 26.67 -2.05
N ASP A 39 -15.29 26.09 -3.25
CA ASP A 39 -16.61 25.87 -3.86
C ASP A 39 -17.29 24.58 -3.35
N TYR A 40 -16.53 23.73 -2.64
CA TYR A 40 -17.01 22.45 -2.15
C TYR A 40 -17.02 22.39 -0.63
N SER A 41 -17.95 21.59 -0.09
CA SER A 41 -17.96 21.30 1.35
C SER A 41 -16.68 20.55 1.78
N PHE A 42 -16.31 20.71 3.04
CA PHE A 42 -15.13 20.07 3.61
C PHE A 42 -15.08 18.55 3.33
N ASN A 43 -16.23 17.88 3.45
CA ASN A 43 -16.37 16.45 3.22
C ASN A 43 -16.06 16.06 1.78
N LYS A 44 -16.58 16.83 0.83
CA LYS A 44 -16.33 16.61 -0.61
C LYS A 44 -14.85 16.79 -0.93
N ASN A 45 -14.20 17.80 -0.34
CA ASN A 45 -12.76 17.98 -0.50
C ASN A 45 -11.95 16.78 0.03
N ILE A 46 -12.32 16.23 1.19
CA ILE A 46 -11.68 14.99 1.69
C ILE A 46 -11.90 13.83 0.70
N ALA A 47 -13.10 13.63 0.21
CA ALA A 47 -13.38 12.59 -0.77
C ALA A 47 -12.52 12.75 -2.04
N PHE A 48 -12.39 13.98 -2.57
CA PHE A 48 -11.52 14.27 -3.72
C PHE A 48 -10.05 13.96 -3.44
N ILE A 49 -9.53 14.32 -2.27
CA ILE A 49 -8.17 14.00 -1.86
C ILE A 49 -7.97 12.49 -1.82
N LEU A 50 -8.92 11.74 -1.23
CA LEU A 50 -8.85 10.28 -1.17
C LEU A 50 -8.89 9.64 -2.56
N ILE A 51 -9.75 10.13 -3.48
CA ILE A 51 -9.77 9.69 -4.87
C ILE A 51 -8.42 9.94 -5.54
N SER A 52 -7.84 11.11 -5.36
CA SER A 52 -6.54 11.45 -5.96
C SER A 52 -5.40 10.56 -5.45
N ILE A 53 -5.43 10.22 -4.16
CA ILE A 53 -4.49 9.26 -3.55
C ILE A 53 -4.70 7.86 -4.14
N LEU A 54 -5.94 7.42 -4.30
CA LEU A 54 -6.26 6.13 -4.90
C LEU A 54 -5.71 6.03 -6.33
N VAL A 55 -5.92 7.08 -7.14
CA VAL A 55 -5.36 7.15 -8.50
C VAL A 55 -3.83 7.10 -8.47
N LEU A 56 -3.19 7.85 -7.57
CA LEU A 56 -1.74 7.85 -7.41
C LEU A 56 -1.21 6.45 -7.06
N ILE A 57 -1.85 5.75 -6.12
CA ILE A 57 -1.49 4.37 -5.73
C ILE A 57 -1.58 3.43 -6.95
N ILE A 58 -2.61 3.55 -7.77
CA ILE A 58 -2.77 2.72 -8.96
C ILE A 58 -1.67 3.05 -9.98
N VAL A 59 -1.46 4.34 -10.28
CA VAL A 59 -0.49 4.79 -11.28
C VAL A 59 0.94 4.42 -10.91
N LEU A 60 1.32 4.52 -9.64
CA LEU A 60 2.64 4.14 -9.16
C LEU A 60 2.74 2.65 -8.82
N GLY A 61 1.73 2.10 -8.15
CA GLY A 61 1.75 0.75 -7.62
C GLY A 61 1.76 -0.33 -8.70
N VAL A 62 0.97 -0.16 -9.76
CA VAL A 62 0.87 -1.18 -10.84
C VAL A 62 2.21 -1.38 -11.57
N PRO A 63 2.92 -0.34 -12.06
CA PRO A 63 4.22 -0.52 -12.69
C PRO A 63 5.27 -1.12 -11.76
N TRP A 64 5.27 -0.74 -10.48
CA TRP A 64 6.19 -1.29 -9.49
C TRP A 64 5.86 -2.75 -9.14
N ALA A 65 4.58 -3.10 -9.05
CA ALA A 65 4.15 -4.48 -8.82
C ALA A 65 4.53 -5.40 -10.00
N ILE A 66 4.30 -4.96 -11.24
CA ILE A 66 4.68 -5.72 -12.44
C ILE A 66 6.20 -5.91 -12.49
N TRP A 67 6.96 -4.86 -12.18
CA TRP A 67 8.42 -4.95 -12.17
C TRP A 67 8.90 -5.91 -11.06
N GLY A 68 8.37 -5.77 -9.85
CA GLY A 68 8.71 -6.65 -8.72
C GLY A 68 8.43 -8.12 -9.03
N LEU A 69 7.28 -8.42 -9.64
CA LEU A 69 6.92 -9.79 -10.03
C LEU A 69 7.87 -10.39 -11.06
N LYS A 70 8.43 -9.58 -11.96
CA LYS A 70 9.39 -10.03 -12.98
C LYS A 70 10.79 -10.33 -12.42
N HIS A 71 11.15 -9.65 -11.32
CA HIS A 71 12.49 -9.72 -10.73
C HIS A 71 12.53 -10.50 -9.41
N ILE A 72 11.52 -11.32 -9.14
CA ILE A 72 11.50 -12.18 -7.96
C ILE A 72 12.58 -13.25 -8.13
N PRO A 73 13.54 -13.39 -7.17
CA PRO A 73 14.49 -14.50 -7.13
C PRO A 73 13.76 -15.86 -7.11
N ASP A 74 14.43 -16.92 -7.56
CA ASP A 74 13.81 -18.24 -7.65
C ASP A 74 13.32 -18.77 -6.29
N GLU A 75 14.02 -18.44 -5.22
CA GLU A 75 13.60 -18.70 -3.84
C GLU A 75 12.26 -18.03 -3.49
N GLY A 76 12.06 -16.79 -3.94
CA GLY A 76 10.80 -16.06 -3.78
C GLY A 76 9.67 -16.67 -4.61
N LYS A 77 9.97 -17.23 -5.78
CA LYS A 77 8.99 -17.95 -6.61
C LYS A 77 8.52 -19.24 -5.93
N GLU A 78 9.41 -19.93 -5.22
CA GLU A 78 9.04 -21.09 -4.42
C GLU A 78 8.15 -20.73 -3.24
N MET A 79 8.43 -19.60 -2.55
CA MET A 79 7.54 -19.07 -1.51
C MET A 79 6.16 -18.73 -2.07
N MET A 80 6.08 -18.16 -3.27
CA MET A 80 4.79 -17.85 -3.92
C MET A 80 4.02 -19.11 -4.33
N LYS A 81 4.68 -20.24 -4.55
CA LYS A 81 4.04 -21.54 -4.80
C LYS A 81 3.49 -22.18 -3.52
N LYS A 82 3.99 -21.80 -2.33
CA LYS A 82 3.46 -22.31 -1.06
C LYS A 82 1.99 -21.92 -0.90
N THR A 83 1.16 -22.93 -0.65
CA THR A 83 -0.29 -22.77 -0.49
C THR A 83 -0.64 -21.68 0.52
N GLY A 84 -1.39 -20.67 0.10
CA GLY A 84 -1.87 -19.58 0.94
C GLY A 84 -1.08 -18.28 0.92
N PHE A 85 0.17 -18.22 0.42
CA PHE A 85 0.92 -16.96 0.33
C PHE A 85 0.30 -16.02 -0.71
N LYS A 86 -0.03 -16.55 -1.88
CA LYS A 86 -0.61 -15.79 -2.99
C LYS A 86 -1.95 -15.15 -2.60
N SER A 87 -2.83 -15.90 -1.93
CA SER A 87 -4.10 -15.38 -1.44
C SER A 87 -3.91 -14.26 -0.42
N ARG A 88 -2.94 -14.38 0.48
CA ARG A 88 -2.65 -13.35 1.50
C ARG A 88 -2.15 -12.06 0.88
N VAL A 89 -1.27 -12.15 -0.10
CA VAL A 89 -0.80 -10.97 -0.84
C VAL A 89 -1.96 -10.27 -1.54
N ILE A 90 -2.84 -11.02 -2.21
CA ILE A 90 -4.02 -10.47 -2.88
C ILE A 90 -4.94 -9.79 -1.85
N ILE A 91 -5.25 -10.43 -0.74
CA ILE A 91 -6.10 -9.88 0.32
C ILE A 91 -5.46 -8.61 0.90
N SER A 92 -4.13 -8.59 1.10
CA SER A 92 -3.40 -7.42 1.60
C SER A 92 -3.49 -6.19 0.70
N ILE A 93 -3.75 -6.38 -0.59
CA ILE A 93 -3.95 -5.30 -1.55
C ILE A 93 -5.44 -4.94 -1.63
N VAL A 94 -6.31 -5.93 -1.71
CA VAL A 94 -7.74 -5.73 -1.93
C VAL A 94 -8.43 -5.09 -0.72
N VAL A 95 -8.11 -5.52 0.50
CA VAL A 95 -8.76 -5.01 1.72
C VAL A 95 -8.55 -3.50 1.91
N PRO A 96 -7.32 -2.94 1.85
CA PRO A 96 -7.12 -1.50 1.96
C PRO A 96 -7.80 -0.72 0.84
N LEU A 97 -7.81 -1.25 -0.39
CA LEU A 97 -8.48 -0.60 -1.53
C LEU A 97 -10.00 -0.54 -1.32
N LEU A 98 -10.62 -1.62 -0.87
CA LEU A 98 -12.06 -1.64 -0.57
C LEU A 98 -12.42 -0.66 0.55
N ILE A 99 -11.62 -0.60 1.60
CA ILE A 99 -11.85 0.35 2.71
C ILE A 99 -11.66 1.79 2.22
N MET A 100 -10.68 2.07 1.36
CA MET A 100 -10.50 3.39 0.77
C MET A 100 -11.70 3.79 -0.11
N ILE A 101 -12.20 2.89 -0.96
CA ILE A 101 -13.42 3.12 -1.76
C ILE A 101 -14.64 3.38 -0.84
N PHE A 102 -14.79 2.57 0.21
CA PHE A 102 -15.84 2.77 1.20
C PHE A 102 -15.75 4.15 1.84
N LEU A 103 -14.57 4.59 2.27
CA LEU A 103 -14.36 5.92 2.87
C LEU A 103 -14.69 7.04 1.88
N ILE A 104 -14.31 6.92 0.61
CA ILE A 104 -14.63 7.90 -0.43
C ILE A 104 -16.16 8.08 -0.56
N ILE A 105 -16.89 6.97 -0.69
CA ILE A 105 -18.35 6.99 -0.81
C ILE A 105 -18.96 7.57 0.46
N TRP A 106 -18.46 7.17 1.61
CA TRP A 106 -18.98 7.60 2.90
C TRP A 106 -18.76 9.10 3.14
N PHE A 107 -17.56 9.62 2.89
CA PHE A 107 -17.28 11.06 2.99
C PHE A 107 -18.05 11.89 1.98
N TYR A 108 -18.25 11.37 0.78
CA TYR A 108 -19.01 12.08 -0.26
C TYR A 108 -20.50 12.18 0.05
N SER A 109 -21.10 11.10 0.57
CA SER A 109 -22.56 10.95 0.65
C SER A 109 -23.13 11.10 2.06
N TYR A 110 -22.39 10.74 3.11
CA TYR A 110 -22.95 10.57 4.46
C TYR A 110 -22.30 11.45 5.54
N ALA A 111 -21.18 12.09 5.24
CA ALA A 111 -20.39 12.80 6.26
C ALA A 111 -20.86 14.24 6.51
N GLU A 112 -22.06 14.65 6.06
CA GLU A 112 -22.57 16.00 6.32
C GLU A 112 -22.87 16.19 7.82
N GLY A 113 -22.36 17.29 8.39
CA GLY A 113 -22.62 17.66 9.79
C GLY A 113 -21.72 17.02 10.82
N LEU A 114 -20.68 16.29 10.42
CA LEU A 114 -19.73 15.69 11.36
C LEU A 114 -18.77 16.72 11.96
N ASN A 115 -18.40 16.48 13.23
CA ASN A 115 -17.36 17.23 13.94
C ASN A 115 -15.96 16.72 13.52
N ILE A 116 -14.93 17.58 13.65
CA ILE A 116 -13.54 17.23 13.37
C ILE A 116 -13.10 15.96 14.13
N TYR A 117 -13.55 15.78 15.35
CA TYR A 117 -13.25 14.58 16.17
C TYR A 117 -13.84 13.30 15.57
N GLN A 118 -15.01 13.38 14.94
CA GLN A 118 -15.65 12.26 14.26
C GLN A 118 -14.88 11.85 12.99
N TYR A 119 -14.33 12.83 12.25
CA TYR A 119 -13.42 12.51 11.12
C TYR A 119 -12.19 11.75 11.60
N PHE A 120 -11.56 12.20 12.68
CA PHE A 120 -10.43 11.51 13.28
C PHE A 120 -10.80 10.10 13.74
N ALA A 121 -11.96 9.94 14.39
CA ALA A 121 -12.43 8.64 14.85
C ALA A 121 -12.62 7.66 13.68
N VAL A 122 -13.27 8.08 12.61
CA VAL A 122 -13.47 7.23 11.41
C VAL A 122 -12.15 6.84 10.78
N PHE A 123 -11.20 7.77 10.69
CA PHE A 123 -9.88 7.50 10.15
C PHE A 123 -9.12 6.49 11.02
N LEU A 124 -9.10 6.67 12.35
CA LEU A 124 -8.46 5.74 13.28
C LEU A 124 -9.09 4.35 13.24
N VAL A 125 -10.43 4.27 13.23
CA VAL A 125 -11.14 2.99 13.11
C VAL A 125 -10.78 2.29 11.80
N SER A 126 -10.69 3.02 10.69
CA SER A 126 -10.30 2.46 9.40
C SER A 126 -8.89 1.87 9.41
N ILE A 127 -7.93 2.57 10.02
CA ILE A 127 -6.55 2.06 10.20
C ILE A 127 -6.54 0.82 11.09
N LEU A 128 -7.29 0.83 12.20
CA LEU A 128 -7.36 -0.32 13.12
C LEU A 128 -8.00 -1.54 12.44
N VAL A 129 -9.04 -1.36 11.64
CA VAL A 129 -9.68 -2.45 10.89
C VAL A 129 -8.72 -3.03 9.87
N VAL A 130 -8.06 -2.20 9.06
CA VAL A 130 -7.06 -2.66 8.08
C VAL A 130 -5.90 -3.36 8.80
N GLY A 131 -5.32 -2.70 9.79
CA GLY A 131 -4.17 -3.23 10.54
C GLY A 131 -4.51 -4.51 11.29
N GLY A 132 -5.68 -4.58 11.92
CA GLY A 132 -6.17 -5.77 12.62
C GLY A 132 -6.39 -6.95 11.69
N LEU A 133 -7.05 -6.75 10.56
CA LEU A 133 -7.28 -7.81 9.56
C LEU A 133 -5.96 -8.31 8.96
N LEU A 134 -5.09 -7.40 8.56
CA LEU A 134 -3.79 -7.77 8.00
C LEU A 134 -2.89 -8.42 9.06
N GLY A 135 -2.86 -7.89 10.28
CA GLY A 135 -2.11 -8.46 11.38
C GLY A 135 -2.59 -9.87 11.73
N ALA A 136 -3.89 -10.08 11.88
CA ALA A 136 -4.47 -11.40 12.15
C ALA A 136 -4.16 -12.42 11.05
N MET A 137 -4.06 -11.98 9.80
CA MET A 137 -3.73 -12.85 8.67
C MET A 137 -2.25 -13.20 8.60
N TRP A 138 -1.36 -12.22 8.86
CA TRP A 138 0.10 -12.40 8.70
C TRP A 138 0.78 -12.93 9.96
N ALA A 139 0.29 -12.61 11.17
CA ALA A 139 0.93 -13.05 12.41
C ALA A 139 1.04 -14.57 12.55
N PRO A 140 -0.03 -15.38 12.35
CA PRO A 140 0.08 -16.83 12.45
C PRO A 140 1.01 -17.44 11.39
N TRP A 141 1.04 -16.84 10.21
CA TRP A 141 1.91 -17.31 9.12
C TRP A 141 3.38 -16.99 9.41
N GLY A 142 3.66 -15.79 9.88
CA GLY A 142 5.01 -15.36 10.29
C GLY A 142 5.57 -16.22 11.41
N MET A 143 4.77 -16.50 12.45
CA MET A 143 5.18 -17.38 13.54
C MET A 143 5.47 -18.83 13.10
N LYS A 144 4.71 -19.35 12.12
CA LYS A 144 4.91 -20.71 11.61
C LYS A 144 6.15 -20.84 10.73
N HIS A 145 6.52 -19.79 9.99
CA HIS A 145 7.62 -19.83 9.03
C HIS A 145 8.90 -19.15 9.55
N GLY A 146 8.79 -18.31 10.58
CA GLY A 146 9.93 -17.62 11.18
C GLY A 146 10.94 -18.58 11.83
N LYS A 147 10.47 -19.68 12.42
CA LYS A 147 11.34 -20.70 13.01
C LYS A 147 12.25 -21.39 11.98
N ASN A 148 11.72 -21.66 10.80
CA ASN A 148 12.48 -22.28 9.71
C ASN A 148 13.58 -21.32 9.18
N PHE A 149 13.36 -20.00 9.25
CA PHE A 149 14.36 -19.00 8.87
C PHE A 149 15.51 -18.91 9.88
N GLU A 150 15.18 -19.03 11.18
CA GLU A 150 16.17 -18.99 12.25
C GLU A 150 17.05 -20.24 12.27
N GLU A 151 16.48 -21.39 11.92
CA GLU A 151 17.22 -22.65 11.78
C GLU A 151 18.16 -22.61 10.57
N ALA A 152 17.69 -22.13 9.42
CA ALA A 152 18.52 -21.96 8.22
C ALA A 152 19.71 -21.00 8.45
N CYS A 153 19.48 -19.88 9.15
CA CYS A 153 20.57 -18.95 9.49
C CYS A 153 21.56 -19.50 10.53
N LYS A 154 21.16 -20.47 11.35
CA LYS A 154 22.05 -21.14 12.31
C LYS A 154 22.93 -22.21 11.66
N GLU A 155 22.45 -22.86 10.61
CA GLU A 155 23.23 -23.82 9.83
C GLU A 155 24.33 -23.13 9.02
N GLU A 156 24.03 -21.99 8.40
CA GLU A 156 25.00 -21.21 7.62
C GLU A 156 26.14 -20.59 8.47
N LYS A 157 25.94 -20.43 9.77
CA LYS A 157 27.00 -19.96 10.71
C LYS A 157 27.87 -21.05 11.27
N LYS A 158 27.60 -22.32 10.99
CA LYS A 158 28.38 -23.46 11.51
C LYS A 158 29.44 -23.99 10.54
N ASP A 159 29.35 -23.57 9.29
CA ASP A 159 30.33 -23.81 8.24
C ASP A 159 31.29 -22.60 8.09
#